data_3cbfd0775c6df90115741f6cc4444364
#
_entry.id   3cbfd0775c6df90115741f6cc4444364
#
_cell.length_a   1.000
_cell.length_b   1.000
_cell.length_c   1.000
_cell.angle_alpha   90.00
_cell.angle_beta   90.00
_cell.angle_gamma   90.00
#
_symmetry.space_group_name_H-M   'P 1'
#
loop_
_entity.id
_entity.type
_entity.pdbx_description
1 polymer ?
#
loop_
_entity_poly.entity_id
_entity_poly.type
_entity_poly.pdbx_seq_one_letter_code
_entity_poly.pdbx_strand_id
1 'polypeptide(L)'
;MEVTRRDLFKFTGLAAAGVVGASALAGCAPKTAAETASLADTGSADSGLPAFLQAPEPITDFADTREYDIVVVGAGESGLSAAHSAVAAGAKVACVQNIGTAQTTGNMGASVDTTKTDEDGIQACVAFLMEKNAYRSNRKLLEAWARNSYEAVTWWADTAAEGGAESKPYDSEREYNGYTYYLHANTYNHLEGAHNDAALAVCDAVAAEGVEFFFNSPAVQLYKEGERVAGVICETEEGNVLFKAAKGVILASGDCSGNQEMRDYYCPDLRGFKTMSPFRDGMGMMAGIWAGAQMTPVNHSKMVHGGGALTRLELPFLNLDIHGERFMNEVLSFAYLNNLMRGYLEEYDFQNPMAAKFFTIMPANWVEIGEQWAATHPNEVKFGVGNMKVPSEDQFVKGETFAELAANINAYMEAEEWHIDPIDEQAIVASIEAYNELCATGSDGQFGKRADYLVPIEQGPFFAVPRGANSVPAVLGGLTVNENQQCLGAEGAPIEGLFAVGNASGQFYGGVDYPMDVEGLSIGRAITSGYVTGRYVATL
;
A
#
# COMPACT_ATOMS: atom_id res chain seq x y z
N MET A 1 -50.67 7.16 15.99
CA MET A 1 -50.30 6.27 17.12
C MET A 1 -48.77 6.14 17.03
N GLU A 2 -48.07 6.93 17.82
CA GLU A 2 -46.59 6.88 17.88
C GLU A 2 -46.17 5.66 18.68
N VAL A 3 -45.39 4.77 18.04
CA VAL A 3 -44.80 3.60 18.70
C VAL A 3 -43.48 4.03 19.33
N THR A 4 -43.40 4.01 20.64
CA THR A 4 -42.19 4.38 21.38
C THR A 4 -41.20 3.19 21.47
N ARG A 5 -39.88 3.51 21.62
CA ARG A 5 -38.82 2.51 21.80
C ARG A 5 -39.04 1.49 22.92
N ARG A 6 -39.95 1.77 23.88
CA ARG A 6 -40.33 0.86 24.98
C ARG A 6 -41.29 -0.25 24.55
N ASP A 7 -42.00 -0.09 23.44
CA ASP A 7 -42.99 -1.07 22.99
C ASP A 7 -42.34 -2.20 22.16
N LEU A 8 -41.13 -1.99 21.66
CA LEU A 8 -40.38 -3.00 20.90
C LEU A 8 -39.86 -4.16 21.77
N PHE A 9 -39.69 -3.94 23.08
CA PHE A 9 -39.16 -4.96 24.01
C PHE A 9 -40.22 -5.84 24.66
N LYS A 10 -41.51 -5.65 24.34
CA LYS A 10 -42.61 -6.44 24.93
C LYS A 10 -43.08 -7.62 24.08
N PHE A 11 -42.50 -7.81 22.89
CA PHE A 11 -42.92 -8.89 21.97
C PHE A 11 -41.99 -10.12 21.93
N THR A 12 -41.00 -10.21 22.80
CA THR A 12 -40.12 -11.41 22.90
C THR A 12 -40.36 -12.12 24.24
N GLY A 13 -41.55 -12.64 24.43
CA GLY A 13 -41.86 -13.47 25.58
C GLY A 13 -43.20 -14.14 25.43
N LEU A 14 -43.28 -15.27 24.71
CA LEU A 14 -44.08 -16.45 24.97
C LEU A 14 -44.14 -17.36 23.74
N ALA A 15 -43.39 -18.45 23.76
CA ALA A 15 -43.86 -19.75 23.32
C ALA A 15 -42.92 -20.81 23.86
N ALA A 16 -43.44 -21.52 24.81
CA ALA A 16 -42.75 -22.56 25.54
C ALA A 16 -42.92 -23.94 24.89
N ALA A 17 -42.01 -24.80 25.25
CA ALA A 17 -42.13 -26.25 25.42
C ALA A 17 -42.36 -27.13 24.20
N GLY A 18 -41.35 -27.85 23.86
CA GLY A 18 -41.35 -29.06 23.01
C GLY A 18 -39.98 -29.72 22.97
N VAL A 19 -39.71 -30.45 23.94
CA VAL A 19 -38.86 -31.62 24.21
C VAL A 19 -38.05 -32.22 23.07
N VAL A 20 -36.73 -32.47 23.39
CA VAL A 20 -35.80 -33.52 22.98
C VAL A 20 -35.00 -33.34 21.67
N GLY A 21 -33.72 -33.19 21.90
CA GLY A 21 -32.66 -33.29 20.88
C GLY A 21 -31.37 -32.67 21.38
N ALA A 22 -30.74 -33.29 22.39
CA ALA A 22 -29.40 -32.89 22.79
C ALA A 22 -28.39 -33.28 21.71
N SER A 23 -27.86 -32.28 21.01
CA SER A 23 -26.54 -32.38 20.37
C SER A 23 -25.95 -30.98 20.17
N ALA A 24 -24.95 -30.68 20.96
CA ALA A 24 -23.80 -29.82 20.68
C ALA A 24 -24.04 -28.47 19.97
N LEU A 25 -24.48 -27.48 20.72
CA LEU A 25 -24.12 -26.07 20.48
C LEU A 25 -23.18 -25.64 21.62
N ALA A 26 -21.95 -26.17 21.57
CA ALA A 26 -20.84 -25.65 22.35
C ALA A 26 -20.08 -24.66 21.46
N GLY A 27 -20.14 -23.40 21.84
CA GLY A 27 -19.02 -22.52 21.58
C GLY A 27 -19.16 -21.41 20.61
N CYS A 28 -19.63 -20.27 21.05
CA CYS A 28 -19.05 -18.98 20.71
C CYS A 28 -19.13 -18.09 21.96
N ALA A 29 -18.36 -18.45 22.98
CA ALA A 29 -18.01 -17.51 24.03
C ALA A 29 -16.59 -17.00 23.73
N PRO A 30 -16.32 -15.70 23.79
CA PRO A 30 -14.96 -15.20 23.64
C PRO A 30 -14.11 -15.76 24.79
N LYS A 31 -12.97 -16.38 24.44
CA LYS A 31 -12.00 -16.84 25.44
C LYS A 31 -11.51 -15.63 26.22
N THR A 32 -11.51 -15.74 27.53
CA THR A 32 -10.99 -14.69 28.42
C THR A 32 -9.45 -14.68 28.34
N ALA A 33 -8.87 -13.49 28.53
CA ALA A 33 -7.41 -13.25 28.42
C ALA A 33 -6.54 -14.15 29.33
N ALA A 34 -7.13 -14.87 30.29
CA ALA A 34 -6.43 -15.81 31.15
C ALA A 34 -6.11 -17.17 30.48
N GLU A 35 -6.79 -17.53 29.39
CA GLU A 35 -6.53 -18.78 28.66
C GLU A 35 -5.43 -18.65 27.60
N THR A 36 -5.09 -17.42 27.22
CA THR A 36 -3.97 -17.11 26.29
C THR A 36 -2.61 -17.03 26.98
N ALA A 37 -2.58 -16.91 28.31
CA ALA A 37 -1.33 -16.78 29.07
C ALA A 37 -0.64 -18.14 29.40
N SER A 38 -1.25 -19.28 29.09
CA SER A 38 -0.69 -20.60 29.42
C SER A 38 0.14 -21.24 28.29
N LEU A 39 0.39 -20.52 27.19
CA LEU A 39 1.24 -21.00 26.09
C LEU A 39 2.70 -20.55 26.18
N ALA A 40 3.10 -19.95 27.30
CA ALA A 40 4.44 -19.36 27.46
C ALA A 40 5.46 -20.28 28.17
N ASP A 41 5.18 -21.56 28.41
CA ASP A 41 6.14 -22.40 29.09
C ASP A 41 6.07 -23.87 28.66
N THR A 42 6.64 -24.19 27.48
CA THR A 42 7.17 -25.54 27.19
C THR A 42 8.34 -25.39 26.24
N GLY A 43 9.52 -25.75 26.74
CA GLY A 43 10.76 -25.76 25.96
C GLY A 43 10.68 -26.63 24.71
N SER A 44 11.34 -26.19 23.65
CA SER A 44 11.76 -26.88 22.41
C SER A 44 10.82 -28.00 21.89
N ALA A 45 9.59 -27.62 21.55
CA ALA A 45 8.74 -28.36 20.63
C ALA A 45 8.25 -27.34 19.58
N ASP A 46 8.25 -27.75 18.33
CA ASP A 46 7.71 -27.03 17.18
C ASP A 46 6.48 -26.19 17.60
N SER A 47 6.64 -24.90 17.79
CA SER A 47 5.61 -24.02 18.37
C SER A 47 4.40 -23.85 17.46
N GLY A 48 4.45 -24.38 16.23
CA GLY A 48 3.44 -24.17 15.19
C GLY A 48 3.32 -22.69 14.75
N LEU A 49 4.18 -21.82 15.27
CA LEU A 49 4.25 -20.42 14.86
C LEU A 49 5.12 -20.28 13.60
N PRO A 50 4.76 -19.37 12.67
CA PRO A 50 5.62 -19.01 11.55
C PRO A 50 7.05 -18.70 11.98
N ALA A 51 8.04 -19.06 11.16
CA ALA A 51 9.45 -18.89 11.51
C ALA A 51 9.80 -17.42 11.80
N PHE A 52 9.23 -16.48 11.08
CA PHE A 52 9.46 -15.04 11.25
C PHE A 52 8.97 -14.48 12.61
N LEU A 53 8.07 -15.15 13.30
CA LEU A 53 7.60 -14.77 14.65
C LEU A 53 8.50 -15.30 15.77
N GLN A 54 9.43 -16.21 15.45
CA GLN A 54 10.32 -16.83 16.43
C GLN A 54 11.58 -15.97 16.55
N ALA A 55 11.79 -15.34 17.72
CA ALA A 55 13.01 -14.59 17.97
C ALA A 55 14.23 -15.53 17.94
N PRO A 56 15.31 -15.15 17.23
CA PRO A 56 16.56 -15.89 17.26
C PRO A 56 17.23 -15.77 18.63
N GLU A 57 18.17 -16.67 18.92
CA GLU A 57 19.01 -16.55 20.11
C GLU A 57 19.74 -15.21 20.14
N PRO A 58 19.86 -14.58 21.31
CA PRO A 58 20.54 -13.30 21.44
C PRO A 58 22.01 -13.35 21.03
N ILE A 59 22.41 -12.48 20.13
CA ILE A 59 23.82 -12.31 19.75
C ILE A 59 24.51 -11.51 20.86
N THR A 60 25.57 -12.06 21.42
CA THR A 60 26.32 -11.46 22.55
C THR A 60 27.81 -11.23 22.25
N ASP A 61 28.29 -11.73 21.13
CA ASP A 61 29.68 -11.58 20.70
C ASP A 61 29.76 -10.66 19.48
N PHE A 62 30.54 -9.59 19.59
CA PHE A 62 30.66 -8.55 18.58
C PHE A 62 32.11 -8.39 18.14
N ALA A 63 32.34 -8.35 16.84
CA ALA A 63 33.65 -8.05 16.26
C ALA A 63 34.03 -6.57 16.49
N ASP A 64 33.04 -5.67 16.50
CA ASP A 64 33.21 -4.25 16.76
C ASP A 64 31.94 -3.65 17.42
N THR A 65 32.11 -2.53 18.11
CA THR A 65 31.00 -1.74 18.69
C THR A 65 31.19 -0.27 18.36
N ARG A 66 30.19 0.34 17.72
CA ARG A 66 30.17 1.72 17.28
C ARG A 66 29.07 2.50 17.99
N GLU A 67 29.33 3.75 18.36
CA GLU A 67 28.41 4.54 19.18
C GLU A 67 27.90 5.77 18.43
N TYR A 68 26.58 5.92 18.42
CA TYR A 68 25.84 7.01 17.81
C TYR A 68 24.70 7.49 18.71
N ASP A 69 24.16 8.66 18.43
CA ASP A 69 22.92 9.10 19.04
C ASP A 69 21.74 8.34 18.47
N ILE A 70 21.71 8.17 17.14
CA ILE A 70 20.63 7.54 16.38
C ILE A 70 21.22 6.56 15.38
N VAL A 71 20.61 5.38 15.28
CA VAL A 71 20.89 4.43 14.20
C VAL A 71 19.65 4.26 13.34
N VAL A 72 19.79 4.54 12.05
CA VAL A 72 18.76 4.35 11.03
C VAL A 72 19.00 3.04 10.30
N VAL A 73 17.98 2.18 10.19
CA VAL A 73 18.06 0.90 9.50
C VAL A 73 17.35 1.01 8.16
N GLY A 74 18.10 1.14 7.08
CA GLY A 74 17.61 1.29 5.71
C GLY A 74 17.90 2.66 5.11
N ALA A 75 18.46 2.71 3.90
CA ALA A 75 18.80 3.91 3.13
C ALA A 75 17.83 4.11 1.94
N GLY A 76 16.52 4.02 2.19
CA GLY A 76 15.45 4.41 1.28
C GLY A 76 14.91 5.80 1.61
N GLU A 77 13.77 6.21 0.99
CA GLU A 77 13.19 7.55 1.18
C GLU A 77 12.99 7.91 2.66
N SER A 78 12.45 6.98 3.44
CA SER A 78 12.18 7.26 4.86
C SER A 78 13.45 7.30 5.71
N GLY A 79 14.43 6.45 5.38
CA GLY A 79 15.70 6.40 6.13
C GLY A 79 16.59 7.60 5.86
N LEU A 80 16.75 7.99 4.60
CA LEU A 80 17.52 9.18 4.22
C LEU A 80 16.89 10.45 4.81
N SER A 81 15.56 10.57 4.78
CA SER A 81 14.85 11.70 5.38
C SER A 81 15.00 11.74 6.91
N ALA A 82 14.98 10.57 7.57
CA ALA A 82 15.21 10.49 9.02
C ALA A 82 16.66 10.85 9.39
N ALA A 83 17.63 10.35 8.63
CA ALA A 83 19.04 10.62 8.86
C ALA A 83 19.36 12.12 8.68
N HIS A 84 18.87 12.73 7.58
CA HIS A 84 19.00 14.18 7.34
C HIS A 84 18.45 14.99 8.51
N SER A 85 17.18 14.80 8.84
CA SER A 85 16.52 15.64 9.84
C SER A 85 17.10 15.45 11.24
N ALA A 86 17.65 14.25 11.53
CA ALA A 86 18.35 13.98 12.78
C ALA A 86 19.71 14.70 12.87
N VAL A 87 20.52 14.66 11.78
CA VAL A 87 21.78 15.40 11.72
C VAL A 87 21.55 16.91 11.75
N ALA A 88 20.57 17.41 11.00
CA ALA A 88 20.19 18.82 11.03
C ALA A 88 19.76 19.30 12.44
N ALA A 89 19.25 18.38 13.27
CA ALA A 89 18.95 18.63 14.68
C ALA A 89 20.15 18.39 15.63
N GLY A 90 21.34 18.11 15.10
CA GLY A 90 22.60 18.00 15.84
C GLY A 90 22.94 16.61 16.38
N ALA A 91 22.24 15.56 15.98
CA ALA A 91 22.51 14.18 16.38
C ALA A 91 23.66 13.56 15.56
N LYS A 92 24.48 12.70 16.19
CA LYS A 92 25.41 11.81 15.50
C LYS A 92 24.67 10.59 14.97
N VAL A 93 24.65 10.39 13.65
CA VAL A 93 23.78 9.40 12.98
C VAL A 93 24.61 8.39 12.20
N ALA A 94 24.29 7.10 12.40
CA ALA A 94 24.66 6.02 11.48
C ALA A 94 23.44 5.57 10.68
N CYS A 95 23.64 5.27 9.39
CA CYS A 95 22.64 4.62 8.55
C CYS A 95 23.20 3.29 8.05
N VAL A 96 22.58 2.17 8.43
CA VAL A 96 22.95 0.82 8.01
C VAL A 96 22.02 0.34 6.89
N GLN A 97 22.57 -0.32 5.88
CA GLN A 97 21.84 -0.78 4.71
C GLN A 97 22.26 -2.19 4.31
N ASN A 98 21.30 -3.05 4.01
CA ASN A 98 21.55 -4.46 3.66
C ASN A 98 22.18 -4.68 2.28
N ILE A 99 22.08 -3.72 1.37
CA ILE A 99 22.68 -3.76 0.02
C ILE A 99 23.75 -2.69 -0.15
N GLY A 100 24.49 -2.76 -1.26
CA GLY A 100 25.64 -1.88 -1.54
C GLY A 100 25.32 -0.44 -1.94
N THR A 101 24.05 0.00 -1.85
CA THR A 101 23.62 1.31 -2.33
C THR A 101 22.35 1.79 -1.62
N ALA A 102 22.10 3.09 -1.63
CA ALA A 102 20.79 3.64 -1.35
C ALA A 102 19.82 3.24 -2.46
N GLN A 103 18.57 2.94 -2.11
CA GLN A 103 17.59 2.48 -3.08
C GLN A 103 16.16 2.85 -2.71
N THR A 104 15.42 3.31 -3.72
CA THR A 104 13.96 3.52 -3.67
C THR A 104 13.24 2.65 -4.69
N THR A 105 11.95 2.42 -4.51
CA THR A 105 11.11 1.70 -5.49
C THR A 105 10.02 2.58 -6.07
N GLY A 106 9.89 3.81 -5.61
CA GLY A 106 8.91 4.76 -6.11
C GLY A 106 9.56 5.94 -6.81
N ASN A 107 8.73 6.67 -7.55
CA ASN A 107 9.18 7.78 -8.37
C ASN A 107 8.34 9.07 -8.18
N MET A 108 7.43 9.10 -7.21
CA MET A 108 6.57 10.26 -6.97
C MET A 108 6.25 10.42 -5.49
N GLY A 109 6.56 11.58 -4.92
CA GLY A 109 6.22 11.96 -3.56
C GLY A 109 5.13 13.02 -3.52
N ALA A 110 4.01 12.74 -2.81
CA ALA A 110 2.91 13.69 -2.65
C ALA A 110 2.89 14.32 -1.25
N SER A 111 2.40 15.55 -1.21
CA SER A 111 2.25 16.36 0.00
C SER A 111 0.98 17.21 -0.05
N VAL A 112 0.56 17.72 1.10
CA VAL A 112 -0.42 18.80 1.18
C VAL A 112 0.34 20.13 1.20
N ASP A 113 0.09 20.98 0.21
CA ASP A 113 0.68 22.32 0.15
C ASP A 113 0.11 23.20 1.27
N THR A 114 0.79 23.23 2.40
CA THR A 114 0.38 24.00 3.58
C THR A 114 0.57 25.51 3.43
N THR A 115 1.15 25.97 2.33
CA THR A 115 1.23 27.40 2.00
C THR A 115 -0.06 27.92 1.36
N LYS A 116 -0.87 27.01 0.78
CA LYS A 116 -2.15 27.31 0.12
C LYS A 116 -3.35 26.69 0.84
N THR A 117 -3.13 25.68 1.68
CA THR A 117 -4.18 24.93 2.39
C THR A 117 -4.29 25.42 3.82
N ASP A 118 -5.46 25.91 4.20
CA ASP A 118 -5.76 26.28 5.58
C ASP A 118 -6.09 25.07 6.46
N GLU A 119 -6.40 25.31 7.73
CA GLU A 119 -6.70 24.23 8.68
C GLU A 119 -7.93 23.40 8.29
N ASP A 120 -8.99 24.03 7.79
CA ASP A 120 -10.20 23.34 7.35
C ASP A 120 -9.91 22.47 6.12
N GLY A 121 -9.09 22.94 5.20
CA GLY A 121 -8.61 22.17 4.04
C GLY A 121 -7.72 20.98 4.45
N ILE A 122 -6.83 21.16 5.44
CA ILE A 122 -6.04 20.05 6.01
C ILE A 122 -6.97 18.98 6.58
N GLN A 123 -7.98 19.37 7.37
CA GLN A 123 -8.93 18.44 7.96
C GLN A 123 -9.81 17.76 6.89
N ALA A 124 -10.14 18.46 5.81
CA ALA A 124 -10.85 17.89 4.67
C ALA A 124 -10.03 16.82 3.95
N CYS A 125 -8.74 17.08 3.70
CA CYS A 125 -7.82 16.08 3.14
C CYS A 125 -7.71 14.83 4.02
N VAL A 126 -7.57 15.02 5.33
CA VAL A 126 -7.52 13.91 6.30
C VAL A 126 -8.83 13.13 6.29
N ALA A 127 -9.98 13.81 6.27
CA ALA A 127 -11.29 13.16 6.23
C ALA A 127 -11.49 12.37 4.94
N PHE A 128 -11.07 12.91 3.79
CA PHE A 128 -11.06 12.22 2.51
C PHE A 128 -10.24 10.92 2.57
N LEU A 129 -9.00 10.97 3.09
CA LEU A 129 -8.17 9.78 3.23
C LEU A 129 -8.75 8.78 4.24
N MET A 130 -9.39 9.24 5.32
CA MET A 130 -10.10 8.35 6.25
C MET A 130 -11.21 7.58 5.55
N GLU A 131 -12.01 8.24 4.71
CA GLU A 131 -13.07 7.61 3.92
C GLU A 131 -12.49 6.60 2.94
N LYS A 132 -11.47 6.98 2.16
CA LYS A 132 -10.80 6.09 1.18
C LYS A 132 -10.16 4.86 1.82
N ASN A 133 -9.76 4.96 3.06
CA ASN A 133 -9.24 3.85 3.87
C ASN A 133 -10.34 3.16 4.71
N ALA A 134 -11.61 3.31 4.36
CA ALA A 134 -12.75 2.74 5.06
C ALA A 134 -12.77 3.04 6.57
N TYR A 135 -12.30 4.23 6.97
CA TYR A 135 -12.17 4.70 8.36
C TYR A 135 -11.33 3.81 9.29
N ARG A 136 -10.42 3.03 8.73
CA ARG A 136 -9.55 2.09 9.47
C ARG A 136 -8.15 2.62 9.74
N SER A 137 -7.79 3.75 9.15
CA SER A 137 -6.50 4.42 9.39
C SER A 137 -6.42 5.05 10.77
N ASN A 138 -5.21 5.16 11.29
CA ASN A 138 -4.95 6.01 12.44
C ASN A 138 -4.94 7.49 11.99
N ARG A 139 -6.00 8.22 12.36
CA ARG A 139 -6.20 9.62 11.98
C ARG A 139 -5.00 10.51 12.33
N LYS A 140 -4.35 10.29 13.49
CA LYS A 140 -3.20 11.11 13.91
C LYS A 140 -2.00 10.97 12.98
N LEU A 141 -1.81 9.79 12.38
CA LEU A 141 -0.74 9.60 11.39
C LEU A 141 -1.05 10.34 10.08
N LEU A 142 -2.31 10.36 9.65
CA LEU A 142 -2.75 11.13 8.49
C LEU A 142 -2.60 12.64 8.74
N GLU A 143 -2.97 13.12 9.94
CA GLU A 143 -2.79 14.52 10.33
C GLU A 143 -1.31 14.92 10.38
N ALA A 144 -0.45 14.06 10.93
CA ALA A 144 0.99 14.28 10.95
C ALA A 144 1.57 14.39 9.52
N TRP A 145 1.13 13.53 8.61
CA TRP A 145 1.50 13.63 7.20
C TRP A 145 0.98 14.93 6.58
N ALA A 146 -0.30 15.21 6.69
CA ALA A 146 -0.91 16.36 6.03
C ALA A 146 -0.25 17.71 6.45
N ARG A 147 0.21 17.81 7.70
CA ARG A 147 0.82 19.04 8.23
C ARG A 147 2.30 19.20 7.90
N ASN A 148 3.04 18.11 7.71
CA ASN A 148 4.49 18.15 7.59
C ASN A 148 5.00 17.72 6.21
N SER A 149 4.13 17.18 5.35
CA SER A 149 4.55 16.58 4.09
C SER A 149 5.12 17.59 3.10
N TYR A 150 4.60 18.82 3.08
CA TYR A 150 5.08 19.83 2.14
C TYR A 150 6.55 20.18 2.38
N GLU A 151 6.92 20.46 3.64
CA GLU A 151 8.31 20.72 4.04
C GLU A 151 9.23 19.54 3.65
N ALA A 152 8.83 18.33 4.03
CA ALA A 152 9.65 17.14 3.83
C ALA A 152 9.81 16.76 2.36
N VAL A 153 8.72 16.79 1.57
CA VAL A 153 8.74 16.43 0.14
C VAL A 153 9.45 17.50 -0.69
N THR A 154 9.28 18.77 -0.34
CA THR A 154 10.01 19.87 -1.00
C THR A 154 11.50 19.76 -0.73
N TRP A 155 11.91 19.55 0.53
CA TRP A 155 13.32 19.30 0.85
C TRP A 155 13.90 18.15 0.01
N TRP A 156 13.20 17.02 -0.05
CA TRP A 156 13.65 15.86 -0.84
C TRP A 156 13.83 16.20 -2.31
N ALA A 157 12.82 16.88 -2.90
CA ALA A 157 12.84 17.25 -4.31
C ALA A 157 13.97 18.22 -4.65
N ASP A 158 14.16 19.24 -3.81
CA ASP A 158 15.22 20.25 -3.99
C ASP A 158 16.61 19.61 -3.87
N THR A 159 16.82 18.77 -2.84
CA THR A 159 18.08 18.06 -2.64
C THR A 159 18.39 17.11 -3.79
N ALA A 160 17.41 16.36 -4.27
CA ALA A 160 17.57 15.48 -5.42
C ALA A 160 17.92 16.28 -6.71
N ALA A 161 17.25 17.41 -6.91
CA ALA A 161 17.50 18.29 -8.06
C ALA A 161 18.90 18.94 -8.01
N GLU A 162 19.36 19.39 -6.84
CA GLU A 162 20.72 19.90 -6.63
C GLU A 162 21.78 18.84 -6.95
N GLY A 163 21.50 17.57 -6.66
CA GLY A 163 22.34 16.42 -7.04
C GLY A 163 22.21 15.99 -8.49
N GLY A 164 21.41 16.72 -9.30
CA GLY A 164 21.26 16.50 -10.75
C GLY A 164 20.17 15.51 -11.14
N ALA A 165 19.33 15.07 -10.19
CA ALA A 165 18.18 14.25 -10.51
C ALA A 165 17.05 15.12 -11.12
N GLU A 166 16.41 14.63 -12.18
CA GLU A 166 15.25 15.32 -12.74
C GLU A 166 14.06 15.24 -11.78
N SER A 167 13.46 16.38 -11.48
CA SER A 167 12.23 16.50 -10.70
C SER A 167 11.20 17.33 -11.47
N LYS A 168 9.95 16.85 -11.51
CA LYS A 168 8.84 17.59 -12.14
C LYS A 168 7.73 17.76 -11.11
N PRO A 169 7.40 19.01 -10.77
CA PRO A 169 6.28 19.29 -9.87
C PRO A 169 4.95 18.99 -10.55
N TYR A 170 3.99 18.59 -9.73
CA TYR A 170 2.61 18.40 -10.11
C TYR A 170 1.71 18.92 -9.00
N ASP A 171 0.89 19.92 -9.30
CA ASP A 171 -0.05 20.55 -8.36
C ASP A 171 -1.48 20.20 -8.73
N SER A 172 -2.34 19.99 -7.74
CA SER A 172 -3.76 19.83 -7.96
C SER A 172 -4.58 20.45 -6.83
N GLU A 173 -5.63 21.17 -7.24
CA GLU A 173 -6.67 21.64 -6.33
C GLU A 173 -7.70 20.55 -6.15
N ARG A 174 -8.13 20.34 -4.91
CA ARG A 174 -9.11 19.33 -4.51
C ARG A 174 -10.16 19.94 -3.60
N GLU A 175 -11.35 19.40 -3.64
CA GLU A 175 -12.43 19.76 -2.74
C GLU A 175 -12.99 18.50 -2.06
N TYR A 176 -13.27 18.59 -0.77
CA TYR A 176 -13.97 17.55 -0.02
C TYR A 176 -14.86 18.19 1.05
N ASN A 177 -16.13 17.82 1.09
CA ASN A 177 -17.13 18.37 2.00
C ASN A 177 -17.24 19.90 2.00
N GLY A 178 -17.01 20.54 0.85
CA GLY A 178 -17.09 22.01 0.70
C GLY A 178 -15.84 22.78 1.14
N TYR A 179 -14.74 22.07 1.44
CA TYR A 179 -13.46 22.66 1.78
C TYR A 179 -12.40 22.32 0.73
N THR A 180 -11.62 23.32 0.35
CA THR A 180 -10.56 23.18 -0.65
C THR A 180 -9.22 22.87 0.00
N TYR A 181 -8.47 21.97 -0.59
CA TYR A 181 -7.07 21.70 -0.24
C TYR A 181 -6.23 21.52 -1.50
N TYR A 182 -4.94 21.78 -1.36
CA TYR A 182 -3.99 21.73 -2.47
C TYR A 182 -2.99 20.61 -2.24
N LEU A 183 -2.86 19.72 -3.23
CA LEU A 183 -1.84 18.71 -3.25
C LEU A 183 -0.68 19.17 -4.11
N HIS A 184 0.53 18.96 -3.61
CA HIS A 184 1.77 19.13 -4.33
C HIS A 184 2.50 17.80 -4.40
N ALA A 185 2.95 17.40 -5.57
CA ALA A 185 3.74 16.21 -5.74
C ALA A 185 4.92 16.49 -6.67
N ASN A 186 6.01 15.76 -6.46
CA ASN A 186 7.15 15.75 -7.35
C ASN A 186 7.36 14.35 -7.91
N THR A 187 7.59 14.26 -9.22
CA THR A 187 8.03 13.03 -9.87
C THR A 187 9.53 13.09 -10.07
N TYR A 188 10.20 11.98 -9.77
CA TYR A 188 11.64 11.85 -9.86
C TYR A 188 12.01 10.84 -10.96
N ASN A 189 12.94 11.21 -11.84
CA ASN A 189 13.53 10.32 -12.86
C ASN A 189 12.54 9.46 -13.63
N HIS A 190 11.70 10.12 -14.40
CA HIS A 190 10.57 9.48 -15.06
C HIS A 190 10.91 8.65 -16.27
N LEU A 191 12.05 8.83 -16.85
CA LEU A 191 12.34 8.35 -18.18
C LEU A 191 13.69 7.62 -18.18
N GLU A 192 13.68 6.37 -18.60
CA GLU A 192 14.86 5.60 -19.02
C GLU A 192 15.77 5.01 -17.92
N GLY A 193 15.17 4.43 -16.87
CA GLY A 193 15.85 3.34 -16.15
C GLY A 193 16.52 3.67 -14.84
N ALA A 194 16.60 4.91 -14.40
CA ALA A 194 17.28 5.25 -13.15
C ALA A 194 16.30 5.73 -12.05
N HIS A 195 15.41 4.85 -11.60
CA HIS A 195 14.51 5.14 -10.46
C HIS A 195 15.23 5.53 -9.17
N ASN A 196 16.53 5.27 -9.09
CA ASN A 196 17.35 5.48 -7.92
C ASN A 196 18.18 6.77 -7.94
N ASP A 197 18.24 7.51 -9.04
CA ASP A 197 19.13 8.68 -9.14
C ASP A 197 18.80 9.73 -8.07
N ALA A 198 17.52 9.96 -7.80
CA ALA A 198 17.11 10.86 -6.72
C ALA A 198 17.57 10.37 -5.33
N ALA A 199 17.44 9.07 -5.07
CA ALA A 199 17.88 8.49 -3.79
C ALA A 199 19.40 8.54 -3.65
N LEU A 200 20.15 8.34 -4.72
CA LEU A 200 21.61 8.47 -4.74
C LEU A 200 22.05 9.91 -4.48
N ALA A 201 21.44 10.88 -5.18
CA ALA A 201 21.71 12.30 -4.99
C ALA A 201 21.43 12.75 -3.54
N VAL A 202 20.28 12.34 -2.98
CA VAL A 202 19.94 12.65 -1.58
C VAL A 202 20.89 11.93 -0.62
N CYS A 203 21.27 10.68 -0.89
CA CYS A 203 22.24 9.95 -0.07
C CYS A 203 23.59 10.67 0.01
N ASP A 204 24.11 11.11 -1.13
CA ASP A 204 25.37 11.85 -1.20
C ASP A 204 25.30 13.18 -0.44
N ALA A 205 24.19 13.91 -0.57
CA ALA A 205 23.95 15.14 0.18
C ALA A 205 23.91 14.89 1.69
N VAL A 206 23.16 13.89 2.14
CA VAL A 206 23.01 13.52 3.55
C VAL A 206 24.33 13.00 4.14
N ALA A 207 25.15 12.29 3.36
CA ALA A 207 26.50 11.91 3.75
C ALA A 207 27.40 13.15 3.95
N ALA A 208 27.29 14.14 3.07
CA ALA A 208 28.02 15.41 3.19
C ALA A 208 27.59 16.23 4.45
N GLU A 209 26.38 16.04 4.94
CA GLU A 209 25.89 16.62 6.20
C GLU A 209 26.48 15.94 7.46
N GLY A 210 27.10 14.77 7.30
CA GLY A 210 27.81 14.07 8.39
C GLY A 210 27.16 12.76 8.83
N VAL A 211 26.21 12.23 8.09
CA VAL A 211 25.69 10.85 8.31
C VAL A 211 26.74 9.83 7.87
N GLU A 212 27.04 8.87 8.74
CA GLU A 212 27.92 7.75 8.40
C GLU A 212 27.09 6.59 7.84
N PHE A 213 27.32 6.23 6.55
CA PHE A 213 26.63 5.12 5.88
C PHE A 213 27.46 3.83 5.94
N PHE A 214 26.77 2.74 6.26
CA PHE A 214 27.30 1.38 6.29
C PHE A 214 26.48 0.50 5.35
N PHE A 215 26.94 0.41 4.12
CA PHE A 215 26.37 -0.46 3.10
C PHE A 215 26.83 -1.91 3.27
N ASN A 216 26.07 -2.86 2.69
CA ASN A 216 26.31 -4.31 2.84
C ASN A 216 26.38 -4.72 4.33
N SER A 217 25.59 -4.09 5.15
CA SER A 217 25.52 -4.30 6.61
C SER A 217 24.08 -4.63 7.01
N PRO A 218 23.55 -5.83 6.62
CA PRO A 218 22.21 -6.23 6.97
C PRO A 218 22.01 -6.27 8.49
N ALA A 219 20.98 -5.60 8.96
CA ALA A 219 20.54 -5.70 10.35
C ALA A 219 19.99 -7.12 10.59
N VAL A 220 20.42 -7.77 11.66
CA VAL A 220 20.01 -9.13 12.00
C VAL A 220 19.28 -9.24 13.33
N GLN A 221 19.52 -8.31 14.25
CA GLN A 221 18.86 -8.27 15.56
C GLN A 221 18.89 -6.88 16.18
N LEU A 222 17.87 -6.51 16.96
CA LEU A 222 17.93 -5.34 17.83
C LEU A 222 18.69 -5.68 19.11
N TYR A 223 19.53 -4.74 19.56
CA TYR A 223 20.23 -4.84 20.82
C TYR A 223 19.43 -4.14 21.92
N LYS A 224 19.24 -4.80 23.06
CA LYS A 224 18.50 -4.26 24.20
C LYS A 224 19.42 -4.08 25.41
N GLU A 225 19.21 -2.98 26.13
CA GLU A 225 19.74 -2.77 27.49
C GLU A 225 18.55 -2.73 28.46
N GLY A 226 18.29 -3.83 29.15
CA GLY A 226 17.04 -4.04 29.88
C GLY A 226 15.85 -4.11 28.93
N GLU A 227 14.83 -3.30 29.15
CA GLU A 227 13.66 -3.23 28.27
C GLU A 227 13.83 -2.25 27.08
N ARG A 228 14.82 -1.39 27.14
CA ARG A 228 15.08 -0.38 26.13
C ARG A 228 15.80 -0.98 24.91
N VAL A 229 15.37 -0.61 23.70
CA VAL A 229 16.16 -0.84 22.49
C VAL A 229 17.28 0.21 22.44
N ALA A 230 18.52 -0.29 22.50
CA ALA A 230 19.73 0.53 22.64
C ALA A 230 20.69 0.40 21.45
N GLY A 231 20.29 -0.29 20.37
CA GLY A 231 21.12 -0.44 19.18
C GLY A 231 20.58 -1.49 18.22
N VAL A 232 21.36 -1.73 17.17
CA VAL A 232 21.14 -2.77 16.18
C VAL A 232 22.43 -3.54 15.93
N ILE A 233 22.30 -4.84 15.72
CA ILE A 233 23.40 -5.74 15.35
C ILE A 233 23.30 -5.98 13.86
N CYS A 234 24.40 -5.75 13.13
CA CYS A 234 24.52 -5.99 11.72
C CYS A 234 25.55 -7.08 11.46
N GLU A 235 25.26 -7.96 10.52
CA GLU A 235 26.23 -8.91 9.99
C GLU A 235 27.08 -8.21 8.91
N THR A 236 28.39 -8.22 9.08
CA THR A 236 29.33 -7.59 8.16
C THR A 236 30.43 -8.58 7.76
N GLU A 237 31.31 -8.20 6.83
CA GLU A 237 32.49 -9.00 6.49
C GLU A 237 33.43 -9.21 7.69
N GLU A 238 33.41 -8.32 8.68
CA GLU A 238 34.18 -8.40 9.91
C GLU A 238 33.54 -9.29 10.97
N GLY A 239 32.31 -9.74 10.77
CA GLY A 239 31.44 -10.43 11.73
C GLY A 239 30.30 -9.56 12.23
N ASN A 240 29.73 -9.90 13.38
CA ASN A 240 28.66 -9.12 13.98
C ASN A 240 29.19 -7.80 14.53
N VAL A 241 28.68 -6.68 14.04
CA VAL A 241 28.98 -5.33 14.54
C VAL A 241 27.77 -4.76 15.26
N LEU A 242 27.98 -4.30 16.49
CA LEU A 242 26.97 -3.60 17.28
C LEU A 242 27.02 -2.09 17.01
N PHE A 243 25.94 -1.54 16.49
CA PHE A 243 25.72 -0.09 16.40
C PHE A 243 24.83 0.35 17.56
N LYS A 244 25.42 0.95 18.58
CA LYS A 244 24.70 1.51 19.74
C LYS A 244 24.01 2.82 19.37
N ALA A 245 22.80 3.02 19.92
CA ALA A 245 21.95 4.19 19.70
C ALA A 245 21.53 4.81 21.04
N ALA A 246 22.18 5.88 21.44
CA ALA A 246 21.93 6.53 22.74
C ALA A 246 20.49 7.07 22.85
N LYS A 247 19.90 7.55 21.73
CA LYS A 247 18.54 8.12 21.68
C LYS A 247 17.52 7.14 21.09
N GLY A 248 17.88 6.38 20.05
CA GLY A 248 16.97 5.39 19.49
C GLY A 248 17.40 4.81 18.16
N VAL A 249 16.74 3.72 17.80
CA VAL A 249 16.83 3.03 16.50
C VAL A 249 15.58 3.34 15.68
N ILE A 250 15.76 3.79 14.44
CA ILE A 250 14.68 4.09 13.49
C ILE A 250 14.68 3.01 12.42
N LEU A 251 13.67 2.13 12.44
CA LEU A 251 13.47 1.11 11.43
C LEU A 251 12.85 1.74 10.17
N ALA A 252 13.65 1.87 9.13
CA ALA A 252 13.30 2.42 7.81
C ALA A 252 13.51 1.39 6.69
N SER A 253 13.49 0.10 7.04
CA SER A 253 13.85 -1.04 6.19
C SER A 253 12.84 -1.39 5.08
N GLY A 254 11.77 -0.61 4.96
CA GLY A 254 10.70 -0.88 4.01
C GLY A 254 9.73 -1.96 4.52
N ASP A 255 9.11 -2.67 3.57
CA ASP A 255 8.08 -3.68 3.83
C ASP A 255 8.60 -5.13 3.73
N CYS A 256 7.67 -6.09 3.77
CA CYS A 256 7.95 -7.52 3.68
C CYS A 256 7.52 -8.16 2.35
N SER A 257 7.37 -7.37 1.27
CA SER A 257 6.88 -7.91 -0.01
C SER A 257 7.79 -8.97 -0.63
N GLY A 258 9.08 -8.98 -0.31
CA GLY A 258 10.05 -9.99 -0.71
C GLY A 258 10.04 -11.26 0.15
N ASN A 259 9.43 -11.22 1.35
CA ASN A 259 9.31 -12.36 2.24
C ASN A 259 7.96 -13.05 2.01
N GLN A 260 7.99 -14.19 1.33
CA GLN A 260 6.78 -14.92 0.98
C GLN A 260 5.98 -15.37 2.20
N GLU A 261 6.63 -15.87 3.25
CA GLU A 261 5.97 -16.36 4.46
C GLU A 261 5.22 -15.22 5.17
N MET A 262 5.85 -14.07 5.38
CA MET A 262 5.21 -12.87 5.94
C MET A 262 4.08 -12.35 5.05
N ARG A 263 4.29 -12.34 3.73
CA ARG A 263 3.28 -11.88 2.78
C ARG A 263 2.06 -12.80 2.80
N ASP A 264 2.25 -14.12 2.79
CA ASP A 264 1.16 -15.10 2.82
C ASP A 264 0.40 -15.07 4.16
N TYR A 265 1.08 -14.68 5.23
CA TYR A 265 0.48 -14.54 6.56
C TYR A 265 -0.33 -13.25 6.71
N TYR A 266 0.27 -12.08 6.34
CA TYR A 266 -0.36 -10.77 6.53
C TYR A 266 -1.24 -10.32 5.37
N CYS A 267 -1.00 -10.85 4.18
CA CYS A 267 -1.75 -10.58 2.96
C CYS A 267 -2.08 -11.89 2.23
N PRO A 268 -2.91 -12.77 2.82
CA PRO A 268 -3.20 -14.09 2.23
C PRO A 268 -3.84 -14.00 0.85
N ASP A 269 -4.43 -12.85 0.54
CA ASP A 269 -4.97 -12.52 -0.77
C ASP A 269 -3.89 -12.22 -1.83
N LEU A 270 -2.62 -12.15 -1.49
CA LEU A 270 -1.49 -12.00 -2.42
C LEU A 270 -0.78 -13.30 -2.77
N ARG A 271 -1.31 -14.45 -2.35
CA ARG A 271 -0.74 -15.75 -2.74
C ARG A 271 -0.70 -15.88 -4.26
N GLY A 272 0.42 -16.35 -4.80
CA GLY A 272 0.64 -16.43 -6.24
C GLY A 272 1.12 -15.15 -6.93
N PHE A 273 1.06 -13.99 -6.28
CA PHE A 273 1.60 -12.75 -6.84
C PHE A 273 3.12 -12.68 -6.73
N LYS A 274 3.75 -12.08 -7.74
CA LYS A 274 5.20 -11.89 -7.76
C LYS A 274 5.57 -10.59 -7.04
N THR A 275 6.63 -10.63 -6.23
CA THR A 275 7.21 -9.38 -5.69
C THR A 275 8.00 -8.64 -6.76
N MET A 276 7.96 -7.32 -6.73
CA MET A 276 8.83 -6.45 -7.52
C MET A 276 10.13 -6.10 -6.79
N SER A 277 10.23 -6.42 -5.50
CA SER A 277 11.36 -6.03 -4.65
C SER A 277 11.78 -7.17 -3.71
N PRO A 278 12.50 -8.19 -4.24
CA PRO A 278 12.87 -9.38 -3.47
C PRO A 278 13.80 -9.08 -2.28
N PHE A 279 14.50 -7.94 -2.28
CA PHE A 279 15.38 -7.50 -1.19
C PHE A 279 14.62 -6.90 0.02
N ARG A 280 13.31 -6.73 -0.08
CA ARG A 280 12.45 -6.30 1.03
C ARG A 280 11.98 -7.50 1.83
N ASP A 281 12.86 -7.99 2.66
CA ASP A 281 12.73 -9.25 3.41
C ASP A 281 11.88 -9.12 4.69
N GLY A 282 11.49 -7.90 5.08
CA GLY A 282 10.75 -7.64 6.32
C GLY A 282 11.62 -7.68 7.58
N MET A 283 12.95 -7.68 7.46
CA MET A 283 13.86 -7.86 8.60
C MET A 283 13.63 -6.84 9.71
N GLY A 284 13.44 -5.56 9.38
CA GLY A 284 13.15 -4.56 10.41
C GLY A 284 11.82 -4.80 11.14
N MET A 285 10.80 -5.30 10.44
CA MET A 285 9.54 -5.69 11.07
C MET A 285 9.72 -6.90 11.99
N MET A 286 10.44 -7.94 11.53
CA MET A 286 10.76 -9.11 12.35
C MET A 286 11.54 -8.71 13.60
N ALA A 287 12.58 -7.91 13.45
CA ALA A 287 13.39 -7.41 14.57
C ALA A 287 12.54 -6.62 15.57
N GLY A 288 11.59 -5.80 15.09
CA GLY A 288 10.63 -5.10 15.93
C GLY A 288 9.70 -6.06 16.69
N ILE A 289 9.16 -7.09 16.03
CA ILE A 289 8.32 -8.12 16.66
C ILE A 289 9.10 -8.84 17.77
N TRP A 290 10.33 -9.26 17.48
CA TRP A 290 11.18 -9.94 18.47
C TRP A 290 11.54 -9.05 19.65
N ALA A 291 11.57 -7.72 19.45
CA ALA A 291 11.76 -6.76 20.54
C ALA A 291 10.47 -6.48 21.33
N GLY A 292 9.32 -7.04 20.92
CA GLY A 292 8.01 -6.91 21.58
C GLY A 292 7.03 -5.96 20.89
N ALA A 293 7.37 -5.41 19.71
CA ALA A 293 6.46 -4.55 18.97
C ALA A 293 5.31 -5.35 18.34
N GLN A 294 4.14 -4.73 18.26
CA GLN A 294 2.98 -5.31 17.62
C GLN A 294 2.96 -4.98 16.13
N MET A 295 2.64 -5.96 15.30
CA MET A 295 2.26 -5.71 13.91
C MET A 295 0.82 -5.20 13.83
N THR A 296 0.52 -4.41 12.80
CA THR A 296 -0.88 -4.19 12.41
C THR A 296 -1.59 -5.52 12.16
N PRO A 297 -2.88 -5.62 12.49
CA PRO A 297 -3.64 -6.85 12.25
C PRO A 297 -3.57 -7.30 10.78
N VAL A 298 -3.76 -8.60 10.53
CA VAL A 298 -3.80 -9.20 9.19
C VAL A 298 -4.74 -8.48 8.23
N ASN A 299 -4.58 -8.70 6.93
CA ASN A 299 -5.11 -7.90 5.83
C ASN A 299 -4.48 -6.51 5.78
N HIS A 300 -3.15 -6.49 5.68
CA HIS A 300 -2.43 -5.24 5.43
C HIS A 300 -2.87 -4.63 4.10
N SER A 301 -2.87 -3.31 4.04
CA SER A 301 -2.96 -2.60 2.77
C SER A 301 -1.81 -3.01 1.86
N LYS A 302 -2.09 -3.07 0.58
CA LYS A 302 -1.14 -3.50 -0.43
C LYS A 302 -1.21 -2.59 -1.64
N MET A 303 -0.10 -2.48 -2.31
CA MET A 303 -0.04 -1.88 -3.62
C MET A 303 0.06 -3.03 -4.62
N VAL A 304 -0.94 -3.15 -5.49
CA VAL A 304 -0.96 -4.16 -6.53
C VAL A 304 -0.99 -3.43 -7.87
N HIS A 305 0.03 -3.68 -8.67
CA HIS A 305 0.07 -3.18 -10.04
C HIS A 305 -0.02 -4.34 -11.00
N GLY A 306 -0.88 -4.21 -11.99
CA GLY A 306 -0.86 -5.12 -13.13
C GLY A 306 0.35 -4.83 -14.02
N GLY A 307 0.79 -5.81 -14.78
CA GLY A 307 1.80 -5.61 -15.81
C GLY A 307 1.26 -4.79 -16.98
N GLY A 308 1.97 -3.75 -17.39
CA GLY A 308 1.65 -2.94 -18.56
C GLY A 308 1.14 -1.53 -18.27
N ALA A 309 1.24 -0.66 -19.27
CA ALA A 309 0.94 0.78 -19.17
C ALA A 309 -0.53 1.11 -18.88
N LEU A 310 -1.41 0.13 -19.00
CA LEU A 310 -2.87 0.29 -18.97
C LEU A 310 -3.53 -0.02 -17.62
N THR A 311 -2.76 -0.45 -16.64
CA THR A 311 -3.28 -0.84 -15.33
C THR A 311 -3.83 0.31 -14.49
N ARG A 312 -3.62 1.54 -14.93
CA ARG A 312 -4.03 2.76 -14.24
C ARG A 312 -5.14 3.54 -14.95
N LEU A 313 -5.75 2.98 -15.99
CA LEU A 313 -6.92 3.61 -16.58
C LEU A 313 -8.14 3.40 -15.68
N GLU A 314 -8.43 4.39 -14.87
CA GLU A 314 -9.65 4.46 -14.07
C GLU A 314 -10.79 5.06 -14.90
N LEU A 315 -11.07 4.44 -16.04
CA LEU A 315 -12.19 4.81 -16.90
C LEU A 315 -13.32 3.81 -16.67
N PRO A 316 -14.55 4.27 -16.40
CA PRO A 316 -15.67 3.41 -16.05
C PRO A 316 -16.30 2.70 -17.28
N PHE A 317 -15.47 2.20 -18.19
CA PHE A 317 -15.89 1.35 -19.28
C PHE A 317 -16.19 -0.08 -18.82
N LEU A 318 -16.91 -0.83 -19.64
CA LEU A 318 -17.29 -2.21 -19.36
C LEU A 318 -16.07 -3.10 -19.11
N ASN A 319 -16.07 -3.83 -18.01
CA ASN A 319 -15.08 -4.86 -17.72
C ASN A 319 -15.68 -6.25 -17.88
N LEU A 320 -15.00 -7.10 -18.64
CA LEU A 320 -15.34 -8.51 -18.86
C LEU A 320 -14.25 -9.40 -18.26
N ASP A 321 -14.67 -10.40 -17.50
CA ASP A 321 -13.77 -11.40 -16.93
C ASP A 321 -13.28 -12.43 -17.97
N ILE A 322 -12.57 -13.45 -17.51
CA ILE A 322 -12.06 -14.53 -18.36
C ILE A 322 -13.15 -15.47 -18.92
N HIS A 323 -14.41 -15.28 -18.53
CA HIS A 323 -15.58 -15.97 -19.10
C HIS A 323 -16.34 -15.09 -20.10
N GLY A 324 -15.89 -13.87 -20.35
CA GLY A 324 -16.55 -12.89 -21.20
C GLY A 324 -17.79 -12.26 -20.57
N GLU A 325 -17.93 -12.36 -19.26
CA GLU A 325 -19.06 -11.85 -18.50
C GLU A 325 -18.72 -10.57 -17.74
N ARG A 326 -19.67 -9.64 -17.65
CA ARG A 326 -19.56 -8.46 -16.79
C ARG A 326 -19.63 -8.88 -15.32
N PHE A 327 -18.69 -8.45 -14.50
CA PHE A 327 -18.54 -8.96 -13.13
C PHE A 327 -18.54 -7.88 -12.03
N MET A 328 -18.65 -6.59 -12.40
CA MET A 328 -18.50 -5.52 -11.41
C MET A 328 -19.24 -4.23 -11.79
N ASN A 329 -19.34 -3.33 -10.82
CA ASN A 329 -19.59 -1.91 -11.07
C ASN A 329 -18.25 -1.22 -11.37
N GLU A 330 -18.08 -0.71 -12.58
CA GLU A 330 -16.81 -0.18 -13.08
C GLU A 330 -16.43 1.19 -12.47
N VAL A 331 -17.30 1.78 -11.65
CA VAL A 331 -16.98 2.98 -10.84
C VAL A 331 -16.18 2.63 -9.58
N LEU A 332 -15.96 1.33 -9.35
CA LEU A 332 -15.16 0.88 -8.21
C LEU A 332 -13.73 1.44 -8.30
N SER A 333 -13.27 2.06 -7.21
CA SER A 333 -11.88 2.50 -7.11
C SER A 333 -10.93 1.32 -7.33
N PHE A 334 -9.85 1.55 -8.09
CA PHE A 334 -8.81 0.56 -8.36
C PHE A 334 -8.25 -0.09 -7.09
N ALA A 335 -8.22 0.64 -5.98
CA ALA A 335 -7.80 0.14 -4.67
C ALA A 335 -8.57 -1.11 -4.20
N TYR A 336 -9.83 -1.25 -4.62
CA TYR A 336 -10.68 -2.38 -4.22
C TYR A 336 -10.77 -3.48 -5.29
N LEU A 337 -10.34 -3.18 -6.52
CA LEU A 337 -10.50 -4.08 -7.67
C LEU A 337 -9.82 -5.43 -7.43
N ASN A 338 -8.62 -5.43 -6.87
CA ASN A 338 -7.89 -6.67 -6.57
C ASN A 338 -8.65 -7.57 -5.58
N ASN A 339 -9.24 -6.98 -4.52
CA ASN A 339 -10.05 -7.73 -3.57
C ASN A 339 -11.33 -8.26 -4.20
N LEU A 340 -11.97 -7.47 -5.07
CA LEU A 340 -13.15 -7.88 -5.82
C LEU A 340 -12.83 -9.06 -6.73
N MET A 341 -11.77 -8.95 -7.54
CA MET A 341 -11.36 -10.00 -8.48
C MET A 341 -11.15 -11.35 -7.78
N ARG A 342 -10.60 -11.34 -6.58
CA ARG A 342 -10.38 -12.56 -5.78
C ARG A 342 -11.63 -13.14 -5.17
N GLY A 343 -12.53 -12.27 -4.69
CA GLY A 343 -13.80 -12.70 -4.11
C GLY A 343 -14.79 -13.20 -5.15
N TYR A 344 -14.67 -12.72 -6.37
CA TYR A 344 -15.60 -13.04 -7.46
C TYR A 344 -15.26 -14.37 -8.15
N LEU A 345 -13.99 -14.69 -8.30
CA LEU A 345 -13.54 -15.88 -8.99
C LEU A 345 -13.51 -17.08 -8.01
N GLU A 346 -14.62 -17.81 -7.90
CA GLU A 346 -14.72 -19.02 -7.07
C GLU A 346 -13.70 -20.10 -7.48
N GLU A 347 -13.27 -20.09 -8.75
CA GLU A 347 -12.26 -20.99 -9.31
C GLU A 347 -10.83 -20.44 -9.22
N TYR A 348 -10.62 -19.39 -8.43
CA TYR A 348 -9.30 -18.77 -8.32
C TYR A 348 -8.28 -19.78 -7.78
N ASP A 349 -7.41 -20.26 -8.64
CA ASP A 349 -6.22 -20.99 -8.25
C ASP A 349 -5.16 -19.99 -7.74
N PHE A 350 -4.93 -19.98 -6.44
CA PHE A 350 -3.90 -19.13 -5.83
C PHE A 350 -2.48 -19.36 -6.38
N GLN A 351 -2.27 -20.44 -7.12
CA GLN A 351 -1.01 -20.72 -7.81
C GLN A 351 -1.01 -20.19 -9.25
N ASN A 352 -2.18 -19.81 -9.78
CA ASN A 352 -2.33 -19.27 -11.12
C ASN A 352 -2.89 -17.82 -11.08
N PRO A 353 -2.01 -16.79 -11.09
CA PRO A 353 -2.45 -15.39 -11.07
C PRO A 353 -3.21 -14.95 -12.33
N MET A 354 -3.31 -15.81 -13.35
CA MET A 354 -4.07 -15.53 -14.58
C MET A 354 -5.57 -15.36 -14.32
N ALA A 355 -6.12 -16.00 -13.29
CA ALA A 355 -7.52 -15.84 -12.91
C ALA A 355 -7.91 -14.40 -12.50
N ALA A 356 -6.94 -13.55 -12.16
CA ALA A 356 -7.16 -12.13 -11.88
C ALA A 356 -7.09 -11.22 -13.14
N LYS A 357 -7.09 -11.81 -14.35
CA LYS A 357 -7.10 -11.05 -15.61
C LYS A 357 -8.53 -10.77 -16.07
N PHE A 358 -8.68 -9.66 -16.77
CA PHE A 358 -9.94 -9.23 -17.36
C PHE A 358 -9.67 -8.28 -18.53
N PHE A 359 -10.70 -7.89 -19.25
CA PHE A 359 -10.61 -6.93 -20.35
C PHE A 359 -11.50 -5.72 -20.08
N THR A 360 -10.98 -4.51 -20.29
CA THR A 360 -11.80 -3.29 -20.36
C THR A 360 -12.17 -3.04 -21.82
N ILE A 361 -13.46 -3.00 -22.13
CA ILE A 361 -13.97 -2.81 -23.49
C ILE A 361 -14.29 -1.33 -23.71
N MET A 362 -13.77 -0.76 -24.81
CA MET A 362 -13.86 0.67 -25.07
C MET A 362 -14.30 0.95 -26.52
N PRO A 363 -15.05 2.05 -26.76
CA PRO A 363 -15.38 2.54 -28.11
C PRO A 363 -14.22 3.32 -28.74
N ALA A 364 -14.30 3.65 -30.02
CA ALA A 364 -13.29 4.44 -30.74
C ALA A 364 -13.00 5.82 -30.13
N ASN A 365 -14.01 6.47 -29.58
CA ASN A 365 -13.90 7.80 -29.00
C ASN A 365 -13.56 7.80 -27.49
N TRP A 366 -12.92 6.73 -26.99
CA TRP A 366 -12.60 6.54 -25.59
C TRP A 366 -11.73 7.66 -25.00
N VAL A 367 -10.84 8.27 -25.80
CA VAL A 367 -9.99 9.40 -25.36
C VAL A 367 -10.83 10.62 -25.03
N GLU A 368 -11.74 11.01 -25.94
CA GLU A 368 -12.64 12.14 -25.76
C GLU A 368 -13.53 11.95 -24.52
N ILE A 369 -14.05 10.74 -24.34
CA ILE A 369 -14.84 10.37 -23.17
C ILE A 369 -13.98 10.48 -21.89
N GLY A 370 -12.75 9.98 -21.92
CA GLY A 370 -11.83 10.05 -20.78
C GLY A 370 -11.50 11.50 -20.37
N GLU A 371 -11.24 12.38 -21.35
CA GLU A 371 -11.01 13.81 -21.11
C GLU A 371 -12.25 14.50 -20.50
N GLN A 372 -13.44 14.18 -21.00
CA GLN A 372 -14.70 14.72 -20.49
C GLN A 372 -14.93 14.26 -19.02
N TRP A 373 -14.67 13.00 -18.72
CA TRP A 373 -14.80 12.50 -17.33
C TRP A 373 -13.79 13.13 -16.40
N ALA A 374 -12.53 13.24 -16.81
CA ALA A 374 -11.51 13.90 -16.00
C ALA A 374 -11.89 15.36 -15.69
N ALA A 375 -12.50 16.06 -16.62
CA ALA A 375 -12.96 17.43 -16.44
C ALA A 375 -14.18 17.54 -15.51
N THR A 376 -15.09 16.57 -15.54
CA THR A 376 -16.34 16.59 -14.78
C THR A 376 -16.27 15.86 -13.44
N HIS A 377 -15.30 14.93 -13.27
CA HIS A 377 -15.10 14.08 -12.09
C HIS A 377 -13.65 14.07 -11.63
N PRO A 378 -13.06 15.24 -11.30
CA PRO A 378 -11.61 15.37 -11.05
C PRO A 378 -11.13 14.57 -9.83
N ASN A 379 -12.03 14.21 -8.93
CA ASN A 379 -11.72 13.40 -7.73
C ASN A 379 -11.91 11.90 -7.94
N GLU A 380 -12.58 11.49 -9.01
CA GLU A 380 -12.96 10.10 -9.25
C GLU A 380 -12.28 9.51 -10.49
N VAL A 381 -12.01 10.33 -11.49
CA VAL A 381 -11.43 9.90 -12.77
C VAL A 381 -10.16 10.67 -13.06
N LYS A 382 -9.07 9.94 -13.23
CA LYS A 382 -7.78 10.49 -13.64
C LYS A 382 -7.47 10.03 -15.04
N PHE A 383 -7.28 10.97 -15.94
CA PHE A 383 -6.99 10.70 -17.33
C PHE A 383 -6.05 11.76 -17.89
N GLY A 384 -4.92 11.33 -18.46
CA GLY A 384 -3.95 12.24 -19.07
C GLY A 384 -3.21 13.17 -18.10
N VAL A 385 -3.26 12.91 -16.77
CA VAL A 385 -2.72 13.76 -15.72
C VAL A 385 -1.56 13.06 -15.00
N GLY A 386 -0.50 13.81 -14.70
CA GLY A 386 0.67 13.27 -13.97
C GLY A 386 1.36 12.15 -14.75
N ASN A 387 1.51 10.99 -14.12
CA ASN A 387 2.08 9.80 -14.72
C ASN A 387 1.10 9.02 -15.62
N MET A 388 -0.14 9.43 -15.66
CA MET A 388 -1.22 8.80 -16.43
C MET A 388 -1.19 9.32 -17.87
N LYS A 389 -0.19 8.90 -18.65
CA LYS A 389 -0.18 9.17 -20.09
C LYS A 389 -1.33 8.43 -20.74
N VAL A 390 -1.97 9.07 -21.73
CA VAL A 390 -2.88 8.37 -22.64
C VAL A 390 -2.09 7.26 -23.32
N PRO A 391 -2.49 5.99 -23.14
CA PRO A 391 -1.75 4.88 -23.70
C PRO A 391 -1.88 4.84 -25.23
N SER A 392 -0.92 4.22 -25.89
CA SER A 392 -0.97 4.01 -27.32
C SER A 392 -1.90 2.84 -27.66
N GLU A 393 -2.75 3.01 -28.67
CA GLU A 393 -3.72 2.00 -29.11
C GLU A 393 -3.09 0.74 -29.73
N ASP A 394 -1.80 0.78 -30.05
CA ASP A 394 -1.05 -0.39 -30.54
C ASP A 394 -0.88 -1.48 -29.45
N GLN A 395 -1.16 -1.14 -28.18
CA GLN A 395 -1.17 -2.09 -27.07
C GLN A 395 -2.56 -2.70 -26.81
N PHE A 396 -3.57 -2.32 -27.60
CA PHE A 396 -4.94 -2.77 -27.42
C PHE A 396 -5.30 -3.89 -28.42
N VAL A 397 -6.13 -4.81 -27.99
CA VAL A 397 -6.83 -5.69 -28.89
C VAL A 397 -7.91 -4.90 -29.62
N LYS A 398 -7.99 -5.00 -30.94
CA LYS A 398 -8.88 -4.20 -31.79
C LYS A 398 -9.80 -5.08 -32.62
N GLY A 399 -11.03 -4.62 -32.86
CA GLY A 399 -11.97 -5.22 -33.82
C GLY A 399 -12.87 -4.17 -34.42
N GLU A 400 -13.21 -4.30 -35.71
CA GLU A 400 -14.14 -3.38 -36.38
C GLU A 400 -15.59 -3.70 -36.00
N THR A 401 -15.85 -4.93 -35.56
CA THR A 401 -17.12 -5.40 -35.01
C THR A 401 -16.92 -6.09 -33.67
N PHE A 402 -17.99 -6.28 -32.90
CA PHE A 402 -17.91 -7.03 -31.63
C PHE A 402 -17.46 -8.48 -31.84
N ALA A 403 -17.92 -9.14 -32.95
CA ALA A 403 -17.50 -10.50 -33.27
C ALA A 403 -15.99 -10.56 -33.60
N GLU A 404 -15.47 -9.60 -34.36
CA GLU A 404 -14.04 -9.52 -34.66
C GLU A 404 -13.22 -9.21 -33.38
N LEU A 405 -13.71 -8.31 -32.51
CA LEU A 405 -13.09 -8.03 -31.24
C LEU A 405 -12.99 -9.29 -30.36
N ALA A 406 -14.08 -10.07 -30.27
CA ALA A 406 -14.13 -11.29 -29.47
C ALA A 406 -13.14 -12.35 -29.99
N ALA A 407 -13.08 -12.56 -31.32
CA ALA A 407 -12.09 -13.46 -31.93
C ALA A 407 -10.64 -12.99 -31.65
N ASN A 408 -10.38 -11.67 -31.74
CA ASN A 408 -9.06 -11.11 -31.52
C ASN A 408 -8.66 -11.13 -30.02
N ILE A 409 -9.62 -11.08 -29.08
CA ILE A 409 -9.34 -11.32 -27.66
C ILE A 409 -8.79 -12.73 -27.45
N ASN A 410 -9.41 -13.76 -28.03
CA ASN A 410 -8.92 -15.12 -27.92
C ASN A 410 -7.55 -15.31 -28.58
N ALA A 411 -7.34 -14.71 -29.75
CA ALA A 411 -6.02 -14.73 -30.41
C ALA A 411 -4.93 -14.04 -29.57
N TYR A 412 -5.26 -12.94 -28.89
CA TYR A 412 -4.37 -12.26 -27.97
C TYR A 412 -4.04 -13.16 -26.76
N MET A 413 -5.03 -13.79 -26.15
CA MET A 413 -4.83 -14.68 -25.01
C MET A 413 -3.91 -15.86 -25.34
N GLU A 414 -4.06 -16.43 -26.55
CA GLU A 414 -3.19 -17.49 -27.05
C GLU A 414 -1.75 -16.98 -27.26
N ALA A 415 -1.58 -15.83 -27.95
CA ALA A 415 -0.28 -15.22 -28.21
C ALA A 415 0.50 -14.83 -26.95
N GLU A 416 -0.22 -14.39 -25.92
CA GLU A 416 0.35 -14.00 -24.61
C GLU A 416 0.43 -15.18 -23.62
N GLU A 417 0.21 -16.39 -24.07
CA GLU A 417 0.33 -17.63 -23.29
C GLU A 417 -0.43 -17.57 -21.95
N TRP A 418 -1.71 -17.13 -21.99
CA TRP A 418 -2.51 -17.04 -20.75
C TRP A 418 -2.84 -18.41 -20.16
N HIS A 419 -2.72 -19.48 -20.94
CA HIS A 419 -2.95 -20.87 -20.51
C HIS A 419 -4.33 -21.11 -19.89
N ILE A 420 -5.34 -20.40 -20.39
CA ILE A 420 -6.76 -20.58 -20.05
C ILE A 420 -7.53 -20.96 -21.33
N ASP A 421 -8.68 -21.58 -21.16
CA ASP A 421 -9.54 -21.93 -22.27
C ASP A 421 -10.01 -20.67 -23.03
N PRO A 422 -10.20 -20.73 -24.34
CA PRO A 422 -10.78 -19.63 -25.10
C PRO A 422 -12.14 -19.22 -24.55
N ILE A 423 -12.38 -17.91 -24.49
CA ILE A 423 -13.68 -17.36 -24.08
C ILE A 423 -14.69 -17.61 -25.19
N ASP A 424 -15.92 -17.95 -24.84
CA ASP A 424 -17.00 -18.01 -25.83
C ASP A 424 -17.22 -16.63 -26.47
N GLU A 425 -16.93 -16.50 -27.75
CA GLU A 425 -17.07 -15.25 -28.50
C GLU A 425 -18.50 -14.68 -28.44
N GLN A 426 -19.51 -15.56 -28.36
CA GLN A 426 -20.91 -15.13 -28.24
C GLN A 426 -21.20 -14.56 -26.85
N ALA A 427 -20.53 -15.04 -25.78
CA ALA A 427 -20.68 -14.49 -24.46
C ALA A 427 -20.11 -13.05 -24.39
N ILE A 428 -18.95 -12.80 -25.01
CA ILE A 428 -18.35 -11.46 -25.09
C ILE A 428 -19.33 -10.50 -25.80
N VAL A 429 -19.82 -10.88 -26.99
CA VAL A 429 -20.75 -10.06 -27.78
C VAL A 429 -22.03 -9.78 -27.01
N ALA A 430 -22.64 -10.81 -26.41
CA ALA A 430 -23.87 -10.67 -25.64
C ALA A 430 -23.68 -9.75 -24.39
N SER A 431 -22.54 -9.81 -23.73
CA SER A 431 -22.23 -8.94 -22.61
C SER A 431 -22.11 -7.47 -23.02
N ILE A 432 -21.49 -7.18 -24.16
CA ILE A 432 -21.40 -5.81 -24.71
C ILE A 432 -22.79 -5.29 -25.09
N GLU A 433 -23.59 -6.09 -25.78
CA GLU A 433 -24.95 -5.72 -26.19
C GLU A 433 -25.85 -5.49 -24.96
N ALA A 434 -25.82 -6.38 -23.96
CA ALA A 434 -26.57 -6.21 -22.72
C ALA A 434 -26.14 -4.94 -21.96
N TYR A 435 -24.85 -4.62 -21.93
CA TYR A 435 -24.37 -3.37 -21.32
C TYR A 435 -24.89 -2.13 -22.07
N ASN A 436 -24.91 -2.16 -23.41
CA ASN A 436 -25.45 -1.06 -24.21
C ASN A 436 -26.96 -0.88 -23.97
N GLU A 437 -27.72 -1.95 -23.74
CA GLU A 437 -29.13 -1.85 -23.32
C GLU A 437 -29.28 -1.16 -21.96
N LEU A 438 -28.42 -1.43 -20.99
CA LEU A 438 -28.40 -0.72 -19.70
C LEU A 438 -28.11 0.77 -19.90
N CYS A 439 -27.16 1.12 -20.77
CA CYS A 439 -26.85 2.49 -21.14
C CYS A 439 -28.05 3.20 -21.77
N ALA A 440 -28.75 2.55 -22.68
CA ALA A 440 -29.95 3.08 -23.35
C ALA A 440 -31.10 3.33 -22.38
N THR A 441 -31.25 2.49 -21.36
CA THR A 441 -32.28 2.67 -20.31
C THR A 441 -31.86 3.67 -19.23
N GLY A 442 -30.58 4.01 -19.13
CA GLY A 442 -30.02 4.88 -18.08
C GLY A 442 -30.09 4.27 -16.69
N SER A 443 -30.20 2.94 -16.59
CA SER A 443 -30.33 2.25 -15.30
C SER A 443 -29.62 0.91 -15.32
N ASP A 444 -28.70 0.72 -14.39
CA ASP A 444 -27.99 -0.54 -14.20
C ASP A 444 -28.61 -1.37 -13.08
N GLY A 445 -29.47 -2.33 -13.49
CA GLY A 445 -30.08 -3.30 -12.57
C GLY A 445 -29.16 -4.44 -12.15
N GLN A 446 -27.95 -4.58 -12.74
CA GLN A 446 -27.02 -5.67 -12.43
C GLN A 446 -26.10 -5.31 -11.27
N PHE A 447 -25.38 -4.18 -11.38
CA PHE A 447 -24.35 -3.76 -10.41
C PHE A 447 -24.59 -2.37 -9.83
N GLY A 448 -25.68 -1.68 -10.21
CA GLY A 448 -26.03 -0.38 -9.68
C GLY A 448 -25.08 0.75 -10.10
N LYS A 449 -24.48 0.66 -11.28
CA LYS A 449 -23.64 1.72 -11.85
C LYS A 449 -24.46 3.00 -12.03
N ARG A 450 -23.91 4.12 -11.60
CA ARG A 450 -24.58 5.43 -11.71
C ARG A 450 -24.87 5.78 -13.17
N ALA A 451 -26.01 6.41 -13.41
CA ALA A 451 -26.47 6.75 -14.76
C ALA A 451 -25.48 7.66 -15.53
N ASP A 452 -24.79 8.58 -14.83
CA ASP A 452 -23.79 9.48 -15.39
C ASP A 452 -22.49 8.76 -15.83
N TYR A 453 -22.32 7.50 -15.45
CA TYR A 453 -21.19 6.64 -15.86
C TYR A 453 -21.61 5.55 -16.87
N LEU A 454 -22.87 5.49 -17.25
CA LEU A 454 -23.33 4.56 -18.28
C LEU A 454 -23.04 5.14 -19.67
N VAL A 455 -21.92 4.75 -20.24
CA VAL A 455 -21.49 5.20 -21.57
C VAL A 455 -21.52 4.02 -22.52
N PRO A 456 -22.33 4.09 -23.61
CA PRO A 456 -22.47 2.99 -24.54
C PRO A 456 -21.21 2.75 -25.36
N ILE A 457 -21.01 1.50 -25.76
CA ILE A 457 -19.92 1.03 -26.61
C ILE A 457 -20.51 0.80 -28.01
N GLU A 458 -20.66 1.87 -28.78
CA GLU A 458 -21.38 1.84 -30.07
C GLU A 458 -20.51 2.23 -31.26
N GLN A 459 -19.46 3.00 -31.03
CA GLN A 459 -18.63 3.51 -32.11
C GLN A 459 -17.38 2.66 -32.29
N GLY A 460 -17.30 1.95 -33.43
CA GLY A 460 -16.08 1.21 -33.81
C GLY A 460 -15.01 2.11 -34.44
N PRO A 461 -13.74 1.66 -34.53
CA PRO A 461 -13.31 0.36 -34.03
C PRO A 461 -13.42 0.22 -32.53
N PHE A 462 -13.64 -1.00 -32.07
CA PHE A 462 -13.74 -1.33 -30.66
C PHE A 462 -12.39 -1.83 -30.12
N PHE A 463 -12.13 -1.54 -28.86
CA PHE A 463 -10.88 -1.95 -28.21
C PHE A 463 -11.17 -2.80 -26.97
N ALA A 464 -10.33 -3.80 -26.75
CA ALA A 464 -10.24 -4.51 -25.49
C ALA A 464 -8.84 -4.30 -24.90
N VAL A 465 -8.80 -3.76 -23.68
CA VAL A 465 -7.58 -3.52 -22.96
C VAL A 465 -7.37 -4.67 -21.99
N PRO A 466 -6.31 -5.49 -22.18
CA PRO A 466 -6.00 -6.55 -21.25
C PRO A 466 -5.55 -5.96 -19.91
N ARG A 467 -6.20 -6.40 -18.82
CA ARG A 467 -5.99 -5.95 -17.46
C ARG A 467 -5.62 -7.14 -16.57
N GLY A 468 -4.95 -6.85 -15.50
CA GLY A 468 -4.65 -7.88 -14.52
C GLY A 468 -3.82 -7.34 -13.38
N ALA A 469 -3.83 -8.06 -12.28
CA ALA A 469 -3.01 -7.77 -11.11
C ALA A 469 -2.19 -9.02 -10.80
N ASN A 470 -0.88 -8.98 -11.00
CA ASN A 470 0.00 -10.13 -10.78
C ASN A 470 1.30 -9.79 -10.07
N SER A 471 1.53 -8.53 -9.74
CA SER A 471 2.75 -8.10 -9.07
C SER A 471 2.46 -7.17 -7.88
N VAL A 472 3.30 -7.26 -6.87
CA VAL A 472 3.22 -6.50 -5.63
C VAL A 472 4.44 -5.61 -5.50
N PRO A 473 4.31 -4.30 -5.77
CA PRO A 473 5.36 -3.32 -5.49
C PRO A 473 5.64 -3.16 -4.01
N ALA A 474 4.61 -3.17 -3.17
CA ALA A 474 4.75 -2.96 -1.73
C ALA A 474 3.59 -3.56 -0.92
N VAL A 475 3.89 -4.00 0.30
CA VAL A 475 2.93 -4.25 1.36
C VAL A 475 2.97 -3.05 2.31
N LEU A 476 1.82 -2.43 2.56
CA LEU A 476 1.71 -1.14 3.25
C LEU A 476 1.18 -1.28 4.69
N GLY A 477 1.34 -2.45 5.27
CA GLY A 477 1.21 -2.70 6.70
C GLY A 477 2.58 -2.64 7.35
N GLY A 478 2.65 -2.66 8.65
CA GLY A 478 3.92 -2.59 9.37
C GLY A 478 3.70 -2.66 10.88
N LEU A 479 4.70 -2.31 11.63
CA LEU A 479 4.65 -2.24 13.08
C LEU A 479 3.63 -1.17 13.52
N THR A 480 2.86 -1.45 14.55
CA THR A 480 1.94 -0.50 15.17
C THR A 480 2.75 0.62 15.83
N VAL A 481 2.41 1.87 15.50
CA VAL A 481 3.11 3.05 15.99
C VAL A 481 2.15 4.12 16.52
N ASN A 482 2.64 5.02 17.36
CA ASN A 482 1.92 6.24 17.72
C ASN A 482 2.21 7.39 16.72
N GLU A 483 1.67 8.58 17.00
CA GLU A 483 1.86 9.78 16.17
C GLU A 483 3.32 10.24 16.04
N ASN A 484 4.20 9.85 16.96
CA ASN A 484 5.64 10.10 16.93
C ASN A 484 6.43 8.94 16.30
N GLN A 485 5.75 7.99 15.66
CA GLN A 485 6.33 6.79 15.04
C GLN A 485 7.05 5.87 16.05
N GLN A 486 6.79 5.98 17.36
CA GLN A 486 7.29 5.02 18.35
C GLN A 486 6.54 3.70 18.20
N CYS A 487 7.26 2.59 18.13
CA CYS A 487 6.67 1.26 18.08
C CYS A 487 5.94 0.93 19.39
N LEU A 488 4.77 0.32 19.28
CA LEU A 488 3.91 -0.02 20.41
C LEU A 488 3.98 -1.52 20.72
N GLY A 489 4.10 -1.83 22.01
CA GLY A 489 4.00 -3.21 22.52
C GLY A 489 2.55 -3.68 22.68
N ALA A 490 2.37 -4.90 23.24
CA ALA A 490 1.08 -5.59 23.34
C ALA A 490 -0.02 -4.79 24.07
N GLU A 491 0.34 -3.98 25.05
CA GLU A 491 -0.59 -3.14 25.82
C GLU A 491 -0.76 -1.73 25.24
N GLY A 492 -0.21 -1.49 24.04
CA GLY A 492 -0.22 -0.18 23.39
C GLY A 492 0.76 0.84 24.00
N ALA A 493 1.63 0.41 24.90
CA ALA A 493 2.69 1.27 25.45
C ALA A 493 3.86 1.38 24.45
N PRO A 494 4.49 2.57 24.32
CA PRO A 494 5.67 2.73 23.49
C PRO A 494 6.85 1.87 23.99
N ILE A 495 7.58 1.25 23.06
CA ILE A 495 8.85 0.59 23.33
C ILE A 495 9.92 1.65 23.32
N GLU A 496 10.62 1.81 24.46
CA GLU A 496 11.66 2.82 24.60
C GLU A 496 12.81 2.58 23.60
N GLY A 497 13.20 3.63 22.90
CA GLY A 497 14.30 3.61 21.92
C GLY A 497 13.96 2.96 20.58
N LEU A 498 12.72 2.58 20.30
CA LEU A 498 12.33 1.93 19.05
C LEU A 498 11.28 2.72 18.25
N PHE A 499 11.61 3.03 17.00
CA PHE A 499 10.78 3.78 16.06
C PHE A 499 10.71 3.03 14.74
N ALA A 500 9.59 3.21 14.00
CA ALA A 500 9.45 2.67 12.66
C ALA A 500 8.83 3.71 11.73
N VAL A 501 9.37 3.84 10.51
CA VAL A 501 8.97 4.83 9.52
C VAL A 501 8.80 4.20 8.13
N GLY A 502 8.20 4.92 7.20
CA GLY A 502 7.93 4.37 5.88
C GLY A 502 7.08 3.09 5.97
N ASN A 503 7.29 2.15 5.08
CA ASN A 503 6.50 0.91 5.05
C ASN A 503 6.80 -0.04 6.22
N ALA A 504 7.86 0.18 7.00
CA ALA A 504 8.10 -0.55 8.25
C ALA A 504 7.09 -0.18 9.35
N SER A 505 6.45 1.00 9.27
CA SER A 505 5.37 1.43 10.16
C SER A 505 3.99 1.18 9.55
N GLY A 506 3.01 0.83 10.38
CA GLY A 506 1.66 0.50 9.96
C GLY A 506 0.61 1.58 10.26
N GLN A 507 -0.66 1.21 10.13
CA GLN A 507 -1.85 1.98 10.51
C GLN A 507 -2.11 3.29 9.73
N PHE A 508 -1.25 3.68 8.81
CA PHE A 508 -1.50 4.83 7.93
C PHE A 508 -2.59 4.51 6.90
N TYR A 509 -2.58 3.28 6.37
CA TYR A 509 -3.60 2.75 5.48
C TYR A 509 -4.51 1.79 6.24
N GLY A 510 -5.77 1.72 5.86
CA GLY A 510 -6.80 1.05 6.64
C GLY A 510 -6.90 -0.47 6.48
N GLY A 511 -5.88 -1.16 5.94
CA GLY A 511 -5.98 -2.61 5.67
C GLY A 511 -6.86 -2.94 4.46
N VAL A 512 -7.16 -1.98 3.61
CA VAL A 512 -7.65 -2.11 2.24
C VAL A 512 -6.51 -1.78 1.28
N ASP A 513 -6.73 -1.87 -0.01
CA ASP A 513 -5.68 -1.54 -0.98
C ASP A 513 -5.26 -0.06 -0.89
N TYR A 514 -4.12 0.23 -1.51
CA TYR A 514 -3.56 1.56 -1.56
C TYR A 514 -4.50 2.54 -2.28
N PRO A 515 -4.92 3.65 -1.64
CA PRO A 515 -5.79 4.62 -2.28
C PRO A 515 -5.04 5.40 -3.35
N MET A 516 -5.31 5.08 -4.61
CA MET A 516 -4.71 5.75 -5.78
C MET A 516 -5.21 7.18 -5.99
N ASP A 517 -6.20 7.62 -5.20
CA ASP A 517 -6.80 8.96 -5.29
C ASP A 517 -5.81 10.09 -5.00
N VAL A 518 -4.74 9.80 -4.24
CA VAL A 518 -3.61 10.70 -4.04
C VAL A 518 -2.36 10.04 -4.59
N GLU A 519 -2.01 10.40 -5.83
CA GLU A 519 -0.81 9.89 -6.48
C GLU A 519 0.44 10.30 -5.71
N GLY A 520 1.36 9.35 -5.50
CA GLY A 520 2.59 9.60 -4.76
C GLY A 520 2.43 9.61 -3.23
N LEU A 521 1.24 9.28 -2.69
CA LEU A 521 0.99 9.26 -1.25
C LEU A 521 1.96 8.34 -0.50
N SER A 522 2.29 7.18 -1.05
CA SER A 522 3.18 6.20 -0.39
C SER A 522 4.59 6.76 -0.17
N ILE A 523 5.17 7.37 -1.21
CA ILE A 523 6.49 7.98 -1.13
C ILE A 523 6.45 9.24 -0.27
N GLY A 524 5.46 10.11 -0.48
CA GLY A 524 5.30 11.32 0.34
C GLY A 524 5.15 11.00 1.82
N ARG A 525 4.41 9.93 2.15
CA ARG A 525 4.30 9.42 3.52
C ARG A 525 5.64 8.86 4.03
N ALA A 526 6.39 8.12 3.21
CA ALA A 526 7.67 7.56 3.60
C ALA A 526 8.68 8.68 3.93
N ILE A 527 8.82 9.66 3.04
CA ILE A 527 9.67 10.85 3.24
C ILE A 527 9.25 11.59 4.52
N THR A 528 7.97 11.92 4.66
CA THR A 528 7.45 12.72 5.77
C THR A 528 7.64 12.01 7.12
N SER A 529 7.30 10.71 7.20
CA SER A 529 7.44 9.96 8.45
C SER A 529 8.90 9.89 8.91
N GLY A 530 9.83 9.67 7.97
CA GLY A 530 11.26 9.72 8.26
C GLY A 530 11.68 11.09 8.77
N TYR A 531 11.34 12.14 8.02
CA TYR A 531 11.73 13.52 8.30
C TYR A 531 11.28 13.98 9.70
N VAL A 532 10.01 13.78 10.05
CA VAL A 532 9.50 14.18 11.38
C VAL A 532 10.08 13.34 12.51
N THR A 533 10.32 12.05 12.26
CA THR A 533 10.84 11.13 13.28
C THR A 533 12.30 11.39 13.60
N GLY A 534 13.15 11.59 12.58
CA GLY A 534 14.57 11.92 12.81
C GLY A 534 14.73 13.16 13.68
N ARG A 535 14.00 14.23 13.33
CA ARG A 535 13.95 15.47 14.12
C ARG A 535 13.43 15.23 15.54
N TYR A 536 12.39 14.43 15.73
CA TYR A 536 11.83 14.11 17.04
C TYR A 536 12.82 13.33 17.91
N VAL A 537 13.40 12.24 17.39
CA VAL A 537 14.33 11.40 18.15
C VAL A 537 15.59 12.16 18.54
N ALA A 538 16.05 13.09 17.71
CA ALA A 538 17.18 13.95 18.03
C ALA A 538 16.96 14.83 19.28
N THR A 539 15.69 15.10 19.65
CA THR A 539 15.34 15.89 20.84
C THR A 539 15.28 15.08 22.14
N LEU A 540 15.27 13.75 22.04
CA LEU A 540 15.28 12.85 23.20
C LEU A 540 16.69 12.77 23.82
#